data_dd9ce1e5b2414fa15c315759928b4d78
#
_entry.id   dd9ce1e5b2414fa15c315759928b4d78
#
_cell.length_a   1.000
_cell.length_b   1.000
_cell.length_c   1.000
_cell.angle_alpha   90.00
_cell.angle_beta   90.00
_cell.angle_gamma   90.00
#
_symmetry.space_group_name_H-M   'P 1'
#
loop_
_entity.id
_entity.type
_entity.pdbx_description
1 polymer ?
#
loop_
_entity_poly.entity_id
_entity_poly.type
_entity_poly.pdbx_seq_one_letter_code
_entity_poly.pdbx_strand_id
1 'polypeptide(L)'
;RPMKDTKLERAINTRVLLTELSRSLGRPATLDDIPDTELDRLAEMGFDWIWLLSVWQTGPAAQKISRSNDQWRREFEETLPDLREEDIAGSGFAITGYTVHPGLGGDAALARLRERLRKRGLRLLLDFVPNHMAPDHPWVDEHPDYFVHGSEVDLARAPRNYCRVQSKSGPLLLAHGRD
;
A
#
# COMPACT_ATOMS: atom_id res chain seq x y z
N ARG A 1 -30.29 22.12 -11.13
CA ARG A 1 -29.10 21.41 -11.63
C ARG A 1 -29.54 20.01 -12.03
N PRO A 2 -29.22 19.50 -13.23
CA PRO A 2 -29.44 18.10 -13.52
C PRO A 2 -28.71 17.27 -12.47
N MET A 3 -29.38 16.27 -11.91
CA MET A 3 -28.77 15.33 -10.99
C MET A 3 -27.64 14.59 -11.74
N LYS A 4 -26.43 14.70 -11.23
CA LYS A 4 -25.28 13.95 -11.73
C LYS A 4 -25.43 12.52 -11.24
N ASP A 5 -25.99 11.65 -12.06
CA ASP A 5 -26.23 10.24 -11.68
C ASP A 5 -24.93 9.43 -11.53
N THR A 6 -23.83 9.92 -12.11
CA THR A 6 -22.53 9.24 -12.05
C THR A 6 -21.61 9.91 -11.04
N LYS A 7 -21.15 9.13 -10.08
CA LYS A 7 -20.10 9.54 -9.14
C LYS A 7 -18.74 9.39 -9.81
N LEU A 8 -17.89 10.41 -9.64
CA LEU A 8 -16.53 10.41 -10.17
C LEU A 8 -15.53 10.20 -9.04
N GLU A 9 -14.60 9.27 -9.26
CA GLU A 9 -13.50 9.01 -8.34
C GLU A 9 -12.15 9.33 -8.99
N ARG A 10 -11.18 9.69 -8.16
CA ARG A 10 -9.78 9.85 -8.53
C ARG A 10 -8.91 8.96 -7.65
N ALA A 11 -8.30 7.96 -8.26
CA ALA A 11 -7.28 7.15 -7.60
C ALA A 11 -5.94 7.91 -7.60
N ILE A 12 -5.28 7.92 -6.45
CA ILE A 12 -3.98 8.55 -6.25
C ILE A 12 -3.06 7.54 -5.58
N ASN A 13 -1.91 7.26 -6.20
CA ASN A 13 -0.85 6.53 -5.54
C ASN A 13 -0.21 7.43 -4.48
N THR A 14 -0.55 7.18 -3.22
CA THR A 14 -0.15 8.02 -2.10
C THR A 14 1.37 8.10 -1.95
N ARG A 15 2.07 7.00 -2.14
CA ARG A 15 3.54 6.95 -2.00
C ARG A 15 4.24 7.76 -3.07
N VAL A 16 3.77 7.68 -4.32
CA VAL A 16 4.29 8.49 -5.43
C VAL A 16 4.06 9.97 -5.15
N LEU A 17 2.83 10.36 -4.78
CA LEU A 17 2.52 11.75 -4.46
C LEU A 17 3.42 12.29 -3.34
N LEU A 18 3.58 11.55 -2.25
CA LEU A 18 4.40 12.01 -1.12
C LEU A 18 5.90 12.00 -1.44
N THR A 19 6.36 11.11 -2.33
CA THR A 19 7.75 11.15 -2.83
C THR A 19 8.01 12.43 -3.63
N GLU A 20 7.11 12.80 -4.51
CA GLU A 20 7.20 14.05 -5.28
C GLU A 20 7.18 15.28 -4.38
N LEU A 21 6.26 15.30 -3.41
CA LEU A 21 6.21 16.38 -2.40
C LEU A 21 7.48 16.44 -1.55
N SER A 22 8.03 15.29 -1.15
CA SER A 22 9.29 15.21 -0.39
C SER A 22 10.45 15.83 -1.15
N ARG A 23 10.56 15.54 -2.44
CA ARG A 23 11.59 16.15 -3.32
C ARG A 23 11.40 17.67 -3.39
N SER A 24 10.20 18.14 -3.56
CA SER A 24 9.88 19.58 -3.60
C SER A 24 10.17 20.30 -2.28
N LEU A 25 9.90 19.66 -1.14
CA LEU A 25 10.09 20.23 0.19
C LEU A 25 11.53 20.09 0.73
N GLY A 26 12.33 19.21 0.14
CA GLY A 26 13.66 18.86 0.66
C GLY A 26 13.64 18.11 2.01
N ARG A 27 12.52 17.50 2.36
CA ARG A 27 12.31 16.69 3.56
C ARG A 27 11.22 15.65 3.34
N PRO A 28 11.14 14.59 4.17
CA PRO A 28 10.02 13.65 4.10
C PRO A 28 8.68 14.36 4.25
N ALA A 29 7.78 14.15 3.29
CA ALA A 29 6.42 14.65 3.32
C ALA A 29 5.47 13.62 3.92
N THR A 30 4.43 14.11 4.58
CA THR A 30 3.32 13.31 5.10
C THR A 30 2.00 13.73 4.45
N LEU A 31 0.91 13.07 4.80
CA LEU A 31 -0.43 13.45 4.32
C LEU A 31 -0.81 14.89 4.69
N ASP A 32 -0.25 15.42 5.78
CA ASP A 32 -0.47 16.81 6.18
C ASP A 32 0.17 17.82 5.20
N ASP A 33 1.16 17.42 4.44
CA ASP A 33 1.87 18.27 3.49
C ASP A 33 1.18 18.39 2.12
N ILE A 34 0.12 17.61 1.88
CA ILE A 34 -0.67 17.73 0.65
C ILE A 34 -1.29 19.14 0.62
N PRO A 35 -0.98 19.98 -0.39
CA PRO A 35 -1.42 21.37 -0.40
C PRO A 35 -2.95 21.50 -0.53
N ASP A 36 -3.52 22.49 0.11
CA ASP A 36 -4.93 22.83 -0.03
C ASP A 36 -5.31 23.15 -1.49
N THR A 37 -4.39 23.76 -2.25
CA THR A 37 -4.56 24.03 -3.68
C THR A 37 -4.76 22.78 -4.51
N GLU A 38 -4.11 21.66 -4.15
CA GLU A 38 -4.33 20.38 -4.82
C GLU A 38 -5.71 19.81 -4.51
N LEU A 39 -6.16 19.91 -3.27
CA LEU A 39 -7.50 19.48 -2.87
C LEU A 39 -8.59 20.35 -3.53
N ASP A 40 -8.36 21.65 -3.62
CA ASP A 40 -9.25 22.60 -4.33
C ASP A 40 -9.34 22.23 -5.81
N ARG A 41 -8.22 21.95 -6.45
CA ARG A 41 -8.16 21.52 -7.86
C ARG A 41 -8.97 20.24 -8.09
N LEU A 42 -8.86 19.25 -7.23
CA LEU A 42 -9.61 18.00 -7.32
C LEU A 42 -11.13 18.24 -7.20
N ALA A 43 -11.53 19.13 -6.30
CA ALA A 43 -12.94 19.52 -6.15
C ALA A 43 -13.46 20.27 -7.36
N GLU A 44 -12.69 21.21 -7.93
CA GLU A 44 -13.02 21.98 -9.13
C GLU A 44 -13.16 21.10 -10.37
N MET A 45 -12.34 20.03 -10.48
CA MET A 45 -12.45 19.02 -11.53
C MET A 45 -13.74 18.19 -11.44
N GLY A 46 -14.48 18.30 -10.34
CA GLY A 46 -15.80 17.69 -10.15
C GLY A 46 -15.73 16.23 -9.66
N PHE A 47 -14.63 15.81 -9.06
CA PHE A 47 -14.58 14.51 -8.38
C PHE A 47 -15.49 14.52 -7.14
N ASP A 48 -16.03 13.34 -6.80
CA ASP A 48 -16.83 13.11 -5.59
C ASP A 48 -16.01 12.32 -4.54
N TRP A 49 -15.11 11.46 -5.03
CA TRP A 49 -14.31 10.56 -4.21
C TRP A 49 -12.83 10.67 -4.55
N ILE A 50 -12.01 10.66 -3.53
CA ILE A 50 -10.56 10.57 -3.64
C ILE A 50 -10.13 9.24 -3.03
N TRP A 51 -9.59 8.36 -3.86
CA TRP A 51 -9.09 7.06 -3.46
C TRP A 51 -7.58 7.11 -3.27
N LEU A 52 -7.15 7.04 -2.01
CA LEU A 52 -5.73 6.97 -1.67
C LEU A 52 -5.30 5.50 -1.62
N LEU A 53 -4.48 5.09 -2.57
CA LEU A 53 -3.91 3.77 -2.63
C LEU A 53 -2.72 3.64 -1.67
N SER A 54 -2.57 2.47 -1.03
CA SER A 54 -1.36 2.08 -0.31
C SER A 54 -1.02 2.94 0.92
N VAL A 55 -2.03 3.28 1.71
CA VAL A 55 -1.84 4.05 2.96
C VAL A 55 -1.51 3.18 4.17
N TRP A 56 -1.81 1.89 4.10
CA TRP A 56 -1.69 0.99 5.24
C TRP A 56 -0.24 0.65 5.58
N GLN A 57 -0.04 0.21 6.81
CA GLN A 57 1.25 -0.21 7.33
C GLN A 57 1.77 -1.42 6.55
N THR A 58 3.04 -1.37 6.16
CA THR A 58 3.78 -2.46 5.52
C THR A 58 5.04 -2.74 6.32
N GLY A 59 5.56 -3.98 6.21
CA GLY A 59 6.76 -4.41 6.89
C GLY A 59 7.97 -4.56 5.96
N PRO A 60 9.14 -4.89 6.50
CA PRO A 60 10.38 -5.06 5.73
C PRO A 60 10.39 -6.30 4.83
N ALA A 61 9.56 -7.32 5.10
CA ALA A 61 9.57 -8.56 4.33
C ALA A 61 9.19 -8.33 2.85
N ALA A 62 8.14 -7.55 2.58
CA ALA A 62 7.73 -7.22 1.21
C ALA A 62 8.80 -6.41 0.46
N GLN A 63 9.47 -5.49 1.15
CA GLN A 63 10.58 -4.72 0.58
C GLN A 63 11.76 -5.61 0.24
N LYS A 64 12.12 -6.55 1.12
CA LYS A 64 13.19 -7.53 0.88
C LYS A 64 12.88 -8.40 -0.33
N ILE A 65 11.64 -8.88 -0.47
CA ILE A 65 11.20 -9.67 -1.62
C ILE A 65 11.34 -8.86 -2.92
N SER A 66 10.87 -7.62 -2.94
CA SER A 66 10.95 -6.74 -4.12
C SER A 66 12.40 -6.46 -4.53
N ARG A 67 13.29 -6.23 -3.57
CA ARG A 67 14.72 -6.00 -3.81
C ARG A 67 15.47 -7.23 -4.29
N SER A 68 15.06 -8.42 -3.88
CA SER A 68 15.69 -9.70 -4.26
C SER A 68 15.15 -10.31 -5.56
N ASN A 69 14.13 -9.72 -6.17
CA ASN A 69 13.57 -10.19 -7.42
C ASN A 69 14.29 -9.56 -8.61
N ASP A 70 15.17 -10.34 -9.25
CA ASP A 70 16.01 -9.87 -10.37
C ASP A 70 15.21 -9.39 -11.59
N GLN A 71 14.03 -9.94 -11.83
CA GLN A 71 13.17 -9.52 -12.94
C GLN A 71 12.58 -8.13 -12.65
N TRP A 72 12.01 -7.94 -11.46
CA TRP A 72 11.45 -6.65 -11.05
C TRP A 72 12.54 -5.57 -10.95
N ARG A 73 13.73 -5.96 -10.49
CA ARG A 73 14.86 -5.04 -10.42
C ARG A 73 15.25 -4.50 -11.81
N ARG A 74 15.30 -5.36 -12.83
CA ARG A 74 15.56 -4.94 -14.22
C ARG A 74 14.47 -4.00 -14.75
N GLU A 75 13.21 -4.35 -14.52
CA GLU A 75 12.08 -3.50 -14.91
C GLU A 75 12.13 -2.10 -14.23
N PHE A 76 12.53 -2.05 -12.96
CA PHE A 76 12.73 -0.78 -12.24
C PHE A 76 13.92 0.02 -12.80
N GLU A 77 15.05 -0.62 -13.08
CA GLU A 77 16.24 0.01 -13.65
C GLU A 77 15.98 0.55 -15.05
N GLU A 78 15.20 -0.16 -15.87
CA GLU A 78 14.80 0.30 -17.20
C GLU A 78 13.86 1.52 -17.14
N THR A 79 13.02 1.60 -16.12
CA THR A 79 12.04 2.68 -15.93
C THR A 79 12.65 3.90 -15.24
N LEU A 80 13.62 3.70 -14.34
CA LEU A 80 14.27 4.71 -13.52
C LEU A 80 15.79 4.57 -13.62
N PRO A 81 16.45 5.29 -14.54
CA PRO A 81 17.90 5.18 -14.73
C PRO A 81 18.75 5.58 -13.52
N ASP A 82 18.18 6.34 -12.58
CA ASP A 82 18.79 6.79 -11.33
C ASP A 82 18.28 6.05 -10.10
N LEU A 83 17.76 4.83 -10.30
CA LEU A 83 17.20 3.97 -9.26
C LEU A 83 18.20 3.74 -8.11
N ARG A 84 17.73 3.95 -6.88
CA ARG A 84 18.46 3.61 -5.66
C ARG A 84 17.75 2.47 -4.92
N GLU A 85 18.48 1.74 -4.09
CA GLU A 85 17.91 0.68 -3.24
C GLU A 85 16.73 1.17 -2.37
N GLU A 86 16.80 2.41 -1.91
CA GLU A 86 15.74 3.06 -1.11
C GLU A 86 14.46 3.32 -1.90
N ASP A 87 14.56 3.43 -3.24
CA ASP A 87 13.41 3.66 -4.11
C ASP A 87 12.60 2.37 -4.33
N ILE A 88 13.19 1.19 -4.07
CA ILE A 88 12.53 -0.09 -4.16
C ILE A 88 11.74 -0.33 -2.87
N ALA A 89 10.50 0.14 -2.86
CA ALA A 89 9.53 -0.18 -1.83
C ALA A 89 8.93 -1.57 -2.07
N GLY A 90 8.49 -2.25 -1.02
CA GLY A 90 7.64 -3.43 -1.14
C GLY A 90 6.26 -3.06 -1.69
N SER A 91 5.46 -4.08 -2.08
CA SER A 91 4.08 -3.85 -2.48
C SER A 91 3.33 -3.08 -1.39
N GLY A 92 2.62 -2.02 -1.78
CA GLY A 92 1.77 -1.26 -0.88
C GLY A 92 0.54 -2.01 -0.39
N PHE A 93 0.27 -3.17 -1.00
CA PHE A 93 -0.82 -4.08 -0.64
C PHE A 93 -0.35 -5.29 0.19
N ALA A 94 0.96 -5.44 0.42
CA ALA A 94 1.51 -6.39 1.39
C ALA A 94 1.49 -5.78 2.79
N ILE A 95 0.30 -5.72 3.38
CA ILE A 95 0.05 -5.01 4.63
C ILE A 95 0.42 -5.84 5.85
N THR A 96 0.84 -5.15 6.92
CA THR A 96 1.07 -5.71 8.26
C THR A 96 0.02 -5.26 9.27
N GLY A 97 -0.94 -4.45 8.84
CA GLY A 97 -2.06 -3.97 9.65
C GLY A 97 -2.84 -2.87 8.94
N TYR A 98 -4.07 -2.66 9.40
CA TYR A 98 -4.96 -1.58 8.93
C TYR A 98 -4.82 -0.31 9.78
N THR A 99 -3.59 0.06 10.09
CA THR A 99 -3.23 1.38 10.60
C THR A 99 -2.42 2.11 9.55
N VAL A 100 -2.51 3.42 9.51
CA VAL A 100 -1.80 4.22 8.51
C VAL A 100 -0.30 4.13 8.75
N HIS A 101 0.46 3.93 7.67
CA HIS A 101 1.92 3.84 7.75
C HIS A 101 2.50 5.09 8.45
N PRO A 102 3.37 4.92 9.47
CA PRO A 102 3.94 6.04 10.23
C PRO A 102 4.64 7.08 9.36
N GLY A 103 5.33 6.63 8.29
CA GLY A 103 5.98 7.50 7.31
C GLY A 103 5.03 8.41 6.54
N LEU A 104 3.72 8.12 6.52
CA LEU A 104 2.69 8.97 5.93
C LEU A 104 2.06 9.94 6.94
N GLY A 105 2.44 9.85 8.22
CA GLY A 105 1.91 10.68 9.32
C GLY A 105 0.93 9.96 10.23
N GLY A 106 0.66 8.67 10.03
CA GLY A 106 -0.20 7.84 10.86
C GLY A 106 -1.69 8.18 10.73
N ASP A 107 -2.51 7.54 11.56
CA ASP A 107 -3.98 7.66 11.54
C ASP A 107 -4.46 9.10 11.75
N ALA A 108 -3.76 9.86 12.59
CA ALA A 108 -4.13 11.25 12.86
C ALA A 108 -3.97 12.15 11.63
N ALA A 109 -2.92 11.96 10.83
CA ALA A 109 -2.73 12.70 9.58
C ALA A 109 -3.81 12.34 8.55
N LEU A 110 -4.18 11.07 8.45
CA LEU A 110 -5.28 10.65 7.59
C LEU A 110 -6.62 11.26 8.03
N ALA A 111 -6.89 11.31 9.33
CA ALA A 111 -8.10 11.92 9.86
C ALA A 111 -8.18 13.42 9.51
N ARG A 112 -7.07 14.14 9.62
CA ARG A 112 -6.99 15.57 9.23
C ARG A 112 -7.21 15.74 7.72
N LEU A 113 -6.59 14.91 6.90
CA LEU A 113 -6.80 14.95 5.45
C LEU A 113 -8.26 14.66 5.08
N ARG A 114 -8.88 13.66 5.70
CA ARG A 114 -10.30 13.35 5.49
C ARG A 114 -11.19 14.56 5.79
N GLU A 115 -10.91 15.29 6.86
CA GLU A 115 -11.67 16.49 7.21
C GLU A 115 -11.44 17.63 6.21
N ARG A 116 -10.21 17.82 5.71
CA ARG A 116 -9.90 18.79 4.65
C ARG A 116 -10.63 18.45 3.34
N LEU A 117 -10.70 17.19 2.97
CA LEU A 117 -11.47 16.70 1.81
C LEU A 117 -12.98 16.96 2.02
N ARG A 118 -13.51 16.61 3.19
CA ARG A 118 -14.92 16.80 3.53
C ARG A 118 -15.38 18.25 3.40
N LYS A 119 -14.56 19.20 3.83
CA LYS A 119 -14.84 20.64 3.70
C LYS A 119 -15.01 21.09 2.24
N ARG A 120 -14.48 20.35 1.29
CA ARG A 120 -14.57 20.58 -0.16
C ARG A 120 -15.63 19.72 -0.85
N GLY A 121 -16.44 18.98 -0.08
CA GLY A 121 -17.44 18.06 -0.60
C GLY A 121 -16.87 16.77 -1.16
N LEU A 122 -15.57 16.50 -0.94
CA LEU A 122 -14.90 15.28 -1.35
C LEU A 122 -14.99 14.20 -0.26
N ARG A 123 -15.09 12.95 -0.69
CA ARG A 123 -15.08 11.78 0.19
C ARG A 123 -13.81 10.98 0.01
N LEU A 124 -13.34 10.38 1.09
CA LEU A 124 -12.16 9.52 1.09
C LEU A 124 -12.54 8.06 0.85
N LEU A 125 -11.79 7.41 -0.03
CA LEU A 125 -11.82 5.97 -0.29
C LEU A 125 -10.43 5.39 0.06
N LEU A 126 -10.42 4.20 0.66
CA LEU A 126 -9.19 3.49 1.05
C LEU A 126 -9.27 2.05 0.58
N ASP A 127 -8.11 1.41 0.43
CA ASP A 127 -8.01 0.01 0.07
C ASP A 127 -8.58 -0.90 1.18
N PHE A 128 -9.21 -1.97 0.77
CA PHE A 128 -9.46 -3.13 1.59
C PHE A 128 -8.84 -4.36 0.90
N VAL A 129 -7.89 -5.01 1.56
CA VAL A 129 -7.08 -6.10 1.00
C VAL A 129 -7.36 -7.41 1.76
N PRO A 130 -8.49 -8.09 1.51
CA PRO A 130 -8.85 -9.29 2.24
C PRO A 130 -8.19 -10.56 1.70
N ASN A 131 -7.64 -10.51 0.48
CA ASN A 131 -7.12 -11.70 -0.22
C ASN A 131 -5.78 -12.17 0.33
N HIS A 132 -4.93 -11.26 0.76
CA HIS A 132 -3.58 -11.56 1.22
C HIS A 132 -3.07 -10.49 2.19
N MET A 133 -1.95 -10.80 2.86
CA MET A 133 -1.23 -9.84 3.69
C MET A 133 0.27 -10.16 3.64
N ALA A 134 1.10 -9.29 4.23
CA ALA A 134 2.54 -9.50 4.24
C ALA A 134 2.93 -10.76 5.04
N PRO A 135 4.00 -11.46 4.65
CA PRO A 135 4.48 -12.63 5.39
C PRO A 135 4.96 -12.31 6.81
N ASP A 136 5.24 -11.05 7.12
CA ASP A 136 5.58 -10.55 8.45
C ASP A 136 4.38 -9.89 9.17
N HIS A 137 3.15 -10.16 8.73
CA HIS A 137 1.96 -9.75 9.45
C HIS A 137 1.90 -10.44 10.83
N PRO A 138 1.56 -9.71 11.91
CA PRO A 138 1.49 -10.30 13.27
C PRO A 138 0.62 -11.54 13.38
N TRP A 139 -0.43 -11.67 12.60
CA TRP A 139 -1.31 -12.84 12.60
C TRP A 139 -0.65 -14.13 12.15
N VAL A 140 0.46 -14.08 11.45
CA VAL A 140 1.24 -15.29 11.13
C VAL A 140 1.71 -15.99 12.41
N ASP A 141 2.02 -15.20 13.44
CA ASP A 141 2.40 -15.71 14.76
C ASP A 141 1.20 -15.94 15.70
N GLU A 142 0.25 -15.00 15.71
CA GLU A 142 -0.84 -14.97 16.68
C GLU A 142 -2.02 -15.85 16.26
N HIS A 143 -2.27 -15.94 14.96
CA HIS A 143 -3.41 -16.64 14.36
C HIS A 143 -3.02 -17.35 13.07
N PRO A 144 -2.07 -18.32 13.13
CA PRO A 144 -1.66 -19.07 11.94
C PRO A 144 -2.81 -19.83 11.27
N ASP A 145 -3.84 -20.16 12.03
CA ASP A 145 -5.08 -20.81 11.57
C ASP A 145 -5.94 -19.94 10.63
N TYR A 146 -5.69 -18.64 10.56
CA TYR A 146 -6.35 -17.73 9.60
C TYR A 146 -5.82 -17.87 8.17
N PHE A 147 -4.70 -18.55 7.99
CA PHE A 147 -4.04 -18.68 6.70
C PHE A 147 -4.29 -20.06 6.08
N VAL A 148 -4.29 -20.13 4.76
CA VAL A 148 -4.34 -21.40 4.05
C VAL A 148 -2.96 -22.05 4.09
N HIS A 149 -2.90 -23.23 4.69
CA HIS A 149 -1.68 -24.03 4.80
C HIS A 149 -1.52 -24.93 3.59
N GLY A 150 -0.27 -25.16 3.18
CA GLY A 150 0.10 -26.17 2.20
C GLY A 150 0.89 -27.30 2.83
N SER A 151 1.03 -28.38 2.08
CA SER A 151 1.93 -29.49 2.38
C SER A 151 3.18 -29.44 1.49
N GLU A 152 4.19 -30.25 1.80
CA GLU A 152 5.37 -30.41 0.95
C GLU A 152 5.00 -30.90 -0.46
N VAL A 153 3.94 -31.69 -0.56
CA VAL A 153 3.41 -32.16 -1.85
C VAL A 153 2.80 -30.99 -2.66
N ASP A 154 2.09 -30.09 -1.97
CA ASP A 154 1.51 -28.92 -2.63
C ASP A 154 2.62 -27.97 -3.11
N LEU A 155 3.64 -27.75 -2.30
CA LEU A 155 4.80 -26.95 -2.68
C LEU A 155 5.53 -27.56 -3.89
N ALA A 156 5.71 -28.87 -3.90
CA ALA A 156 6.37 -29.56 -5.04
C ALA A 156 5.56 -29.45 -6.33
N ARG A 157 4.23 -29.53 -6.24
CA ARG A 157 3.33 -29.42 -7.40
C ARG A 157 3.20 -28.01 -7.93
N ALA A 158 3.18 -27.02 -7.03
CA ALA A 158 2.92 -25.64 -7.38
C ALA A 158 3.79 -24.67 -6.54
N PRO A 159 5.12 -24.64 -6.78
CA PRO A 159 6.07 -23.90 -5.93
C PRO A 159 5.81 -22.39 -5.90
N ARG A 160 5.12 -21.86 -6.90
CA ARG A 160 4.75 -20.44 -6.92
C ARG A 160 3.52 -20.08 -6.08
N ASN A 161 2.81 -21.09 -5.57
CA ASN A 161 1.56 -20.88 -4.83
C ASN A 161 1.77 -20.87 -3.31
N TYR A 162 2.94 -21.23 -2.85
CA TYR A 162 3.24 -21.41 -1.44
C TYR A 162 4.56 -20.77 -1.08
N CYS A 163 4.67 -20.28 0.14
CA CYS A 163 5.92 -19.79 0.72
C CYS A 163 6.15 -20.38 2.10
N ARG A 164 7.43 -20.55 2.44
CA ARG A 164 7.85 -20.88 3.80
C ARG A 164 7.97 -19.59 4.58
N VAL A 165 7.27 -19.53 5.71
CA VAL A 165 7.30 -18.40 6.62
C VAL A 165 7.78 -18.88 7.99
N GLN A 166 8.72 -18.18 8.58
CA GLN A 166 9.16 -18.45 9.93
C GLN A 166 8.23 -17.76 10.91
N SER A 167 7.56 -18.55 11.75
CA SER A 167 6.76 -18.05 12.87
C SER A 167 7.44 -18.32 14.21
N LYS A 168 6.94 -17.72 15.28
CA LYS A 168 7.42 -17.98 16.66
C LYS A 168 7.22 -19.43 17.08
N SER A 169 6.22 -20.11 16.54
CA SER A 169 5.93 -21.52 16.80
C SER A 169 6.65 -22.50 15.85
N GLY A 170 7.48 -22.00 14.95
CA GLY A 170 8.23 -22.78 13.98
C GLY A 170 7.91 -22.42 12.53
N PRO A 171 8.49 -23.14 11.55
CA PRO A 171 8.26 -22.88 10.15
C PRO A 171 6.83 -23.27 9.73
N LEU A 172 6.20 -22.41 8.95
CA LEU A 172 4.90 -22.64 8.35
C LEU A 172 5.03 -22.66 6.84
N LEU A 173 4.20 -23.43 6.17
CA LEU A 173 4.03 -23.41 4.71
C LEU A 173 2.66 -22.84 4.41
N LEU A 174 2.63 -21.61 3.90
CA LEU A 174 1.42 -20.84 3.67
C LEU A 174 1.20 -20.60 2.18
N ALA A 175 -0.07 -20.57 1.79
CA ALA A 175 -0.43 -20.22 0.42
C ALA A 175 -0.19 -18.73 0.14
N HIS A 176 0.31 -18.42 -1.05
CA HIS A 176 0.26 -17.05 -1.58
C HIS A 176 -1.17 -16.69 -1.94
N GLY A 177 -1.58 -15.45 -1.64
CA GLY A 177 -2.72 -14.85 -2.30
C GLY A 177 -2.38 -14.69 -3.78
N ARG A 178 -3.27 -15.13 -4.65
CA ARG A 178 -3.17 -14.91 -6.09
C ARG A 178 -4.25 -13.94 -6.53
N ASP A 179 -3.86 -13.04 -7.41
CA ASP A 179 -4.77 -12.22 -8.20
C ASP A 179 -5.34 -13.04 -9.36
#